data_331098ccbb5951f3d980111726f50734
#
_entry.id   331098ccbb5951f3d980111726f50734
#
_cell.length_a   1.000
_cell.length_b   1.000
_cell.length_c   1.000
_cell.angle_alpha   90.00
_cell.angle_beta   90.00
_cell.angle_gamma   90.00
#
_symmetry.space_group_name_H-M   'P 1'
#
loop_
_entity.id
_entity.type
_entity.pdbx_description
1 polymer ?
#
loop_
_entity_poly.entity_id
_entity_poly.type
_entity_poly.pdbx_seq_one_letter_code
_entity_poly.pdbx_strand_id
1 'polypeptide(L)'
;MKSSNIPWSQGTWTTTPVSAREQHDCLIVVAEHGSDYWEKTLYEFEHRNGHALLAAWEDSHAIEVTFRLASLAELYDQAGVMLWHGREQWIKAGVELNDGVPHLAVVVTDGYSDWSLSPVPEWVGQEVTIRASRMKDAVIIRARTQDESWRTVRVARFPYPTGKQAGPFLCAPTRAGLEVVFTRWVHTDPDTELHADPPAEE
;
A
#
# COMPACT_ATOMS: atom_id res chain seq x y z
N MET A 1 5.17 -19.50 10.33
CA MET A 1 5.97 -18.57 11.17
C MET A 1 4.99 -17.62 11.83
N LYS A 2 5.19 -17.19 13.06
CA LYS A 2 4.33 -16.15 13.65
C LYS A 2 4.53 -14.85 12.89
N SER A 3 3.46 -14.10 12.66
CA SER A 3 3.58 -12.75 12.14
C SER A 3 4.50 -11.93 13.05
N SER A 4 5.37 -11.09 12.47
CA SER A 4 6.25 -10.21 13.22
C SER A 4 5.93 -8.76 12.91
N ASN A 5 5.59 -7.99 13.94
CA ASN A 5 5.35 -6.57 13.80
C ASN A 5 6.63 -5.85 13.36
N ILE A 6 6.47 -4.92 12.44
CA ILE A 6 7.51 -3.97 12.04
C ILE A 6 7.22 -2.68 12.82
N PRO A 7 8.09 -2.29 13.75
CA PRO A 7 7.91 -1.04 14.50
C PRO A 7 7.86 0.15 13.53
N TRP A 8 6.96 1.09 13.75
CA TRP A 8 6.85 2.29 12.90
C TRP A 8 8.18 3.08 12.82
N SER A 9 8.94 3.07 13.91
CA SER A 9 10.27 3.69 14.01
C SER A 9 11.35 3.03 13.12
N GLN A 10 11.10 1.83 12.59
CA GLN A 10 12.03 1.17 11.66
C GLN A 10 11.95 1.76 10.25
N GLY A 11 10.84 2.40 9.92
CA GLY A 11 10.63 2.97 8.60
C GLY A 11 11.32 4.34 8.42
N THR A 12 11.62 4.64 7.16
CA THR A 12 12.09 5.97 6.72
C THR A 12 11.10 6.52 5.70
N TRP A 13 10.67 7.77 5.90
CA TRP A 13 9.76 8.44 4.98
C TRP A 13 10.45 8.79 3.65
N THR A 14 9.81 8.49 2.54
CA THR A 14 10.23 8.99 1.20
C THR A 14 10.06 10.50 1.10
N THR A 15 8.95 11.00 1.60
CA THR A 15 8.62 12.42 1.77
C THR A 15 7.94 12.58 3.13
N THR A 16 8.42 13.48 3.97
CA THR A 16 7.85 13.70 5.30
C THR A 16 6.40 14.19 5.18
N PRO A 17 5.41 13.55 5.85
CA PRO A 17 4.03 14.03 5.86
C PRO A 17 3.87 15.28 6.73
N VAL A 18 2.70 15.92 6.68
CA VAL A 18 2.36 17.07 7.54
C VAL A 18 2.52 16.72 9.02
N SER A 19 2.05 15.53 9.40
CA SER A 19 2.32 14.97 10.72
C SER A 19 2.25 13.44 10.69
N ALA A 20 3.02 12.81 11.57
CA ALA A 20 2.95 11.40 11.86
C ALA A 20 3.11 11.20 13.37
N ARG A 21 2.18 10.47 14.00
CA ARG A 21 2.22 10.21 15.44
C ARG A 21 1.80 8.78 15.76
N GLU A 22 2.47 8.17 16.70
CA GLU A 22 2.08 6.87 17.24
C GLU A 22 1.10 7.08 18.40
N GLN A 23 0.01 6.33 18.39
CA GLN A 23 -0.98 6.34 19.45
C GLN A 23 -1.68 4.98 19.55
N HIS A 24 -1.64 4.33 20.72
CA HIS A 24 -2.26 3.01 20.96
C HIS A 24 -1.85 1.97 19.89
N ASP A 25 -0.55 1.85 19.64
CA ASP A 25 0.06 0.96 18.63
C ASP A 25 -0.29 1.27 17.16
N CYS A 26 -1.11 2.29 16.91
CA CYS A 26 -1.43 2.76 15.56
C CYS A 26 -0.51 3.91 15.15
N LEU A 27 -0.27 4.04 13.85
CA LEU A 27 0.37 5.20 13.24
C LEU A 27 -0.71 6.07 12.58
N ILE A 28 -0.84 7.30 13.05
CA ILE A 28 -1.79 8.29 12.53
C ILE A 28 -1.01 9.31 11.71
N VAL A 29 -1.34 9.41 10.42
CA VAL A 29 -0.58 10.22 9.46
C VAL A 29 -1.50 11.20 8.76
N VAL A 30 -1.07 12.46 8.65
CA VAL A 30 -1.74 13.50 7.85
C VAL A 30 -0.92 13.78 6.60
N ALA A 31 -1.54 13.56 5.43
CA ALA A 31 -0.93 13.81 4.15
C ALA A 31 -0.85 15.30 3.81
N GLU A 32 0.17 15.67 3.04
CA GLU A 32 0.25 17.00 2.43
C GLU A 32 -0.64 17.09 1.20
N HIS A 33 -1.28 18.22 1.00
CA HIS A 33 -2.05 18.53 -0.21
C HIS A 33 -1.16 18.49 -1.46
N GLY A 34 -1.62 17.85 -2.51
CA GLY A 34 -0.89 17.70 -3.77
C GLY A 34 0.13 16.54 -3.74
N SER A 35 0.13 15.73 -2.69
CA SER A 35 0.99 14.55 -2.62
C SER A 35 0.46 13.42 -3.52
N ASP A 36 1.34 12.82 -4.32
CA ASP A 36 1.02 11.65 -5.16
C ASP A 36 2.30 10.91 -5.60
N TYR A 37 2.06 9.72 -6.20
CA TYR A 37 3.03 8.96 -6.99
C TYR A 37 2.43 8.62 -8.34
N TRP A 38 3.00 9.18 -9.40
CA TRP A 38 2.61 8.93 -10.79
C TRP A 38 3.77 9.21 -11.75
N GLU A 39 3.94 8.36 -12.75
CA GLU A 39 4.95 8.51 -13.79
C GLU A 39 4.28 8.58 -15.17
N LYS A 40 4.23 9.74 -15.75
CA LYS A 40 4.01 10.09 -17.18
C LYS A 40 2.70 9.63 -17.82
N THR A 41 2.32 8.36 -17.69
CA THR A 41 1.22 7.75 -18.44
C THR A 41 -0.02 8.65 -18.49
N LEU A 42 -0.57 8.89 -19.67
CA LEU A 42 -1.74 9.69 -19.99
C LEU A 42 -1.56 11.20 -19.74
N TYR A 43 -0.98 11.58 -18.61
CA TYR A 43 -0.94 12.98 -18.14
C TYR A 43 0.37 13.68 -18.43
N GLU A 44 1.43 12.97 -18.84
CA GLU A 44 2.77 13.48 -19.13
C GLU A 44 3.49 14.16 -17.95
N PHE A 45 2.89 14.20 -16.75
CA PHE A 45 3.52 14.71 -15.53
C PHE A 45 4.13 13.60 -14.66
N GLU A 46 4.96 14.01 -13.73
CA GLU A 46 5.58 13.14 -12.72
C GLU A 46 5.25 13.68 -11.33
N HIS A 47 4.69 12.82 -10.47
CA HIS A 47 4.51 13.06 -9.05
C HIS A 47 5.30 12.02 -8.25
N ARG A 48 6.16 12.49 -7.35
CA ARG A 48 7.05 11.65 -6.53
C ARG A 48 7.11 12.14 -5.09
N ASN A 49 6.05 12.81 -4.65
CA ASN A 49 5.96 13.50 -3.37
C ASN A 49 4.92 12.90 -2.42
N GLY A 50 4.40 11.73 -2.72
CA GLY A 50 3.59 10.95 -1.81
C GLY A 50 4.38 10.53 -0.56
N HIS A 51 3.66 10.09 0.46
CA HIS A 51 4.25 9.70 1.74
C HIS A 51 4.25 8.18 1.86
N ALA A 52 5.43 7.57 1.81
CA ALA A 52 5.61 6.14 2.10
C ALA A 52 6.63 5.97 3.23
N LEU A 53 6.26 5.22 4.26
CA LEU A 53 7.13 4.83 5.36
C LEU A 53 7.74 3.46 5.03
N LEU A 54 9.01 3.42 4.64
CA LEU A 54 9.63 2.25 4.04
C LEU A 54 10.68 1.61 4.95
N ALA A 55 10.63 0.29 5.07
CA ALA A 55 11.69 -0.54 5.64
C ALA A 55 12.14 -1.61 4.64
N ALA A 56 13.32 -2.20 4.89
CA ALA A 56 13.84 -3.27 4.05
C ALA A 56 12.85 -4.45 3.98
N TRP A 57 12.67 -5.00 2.78
CA TRP A 57 11.79 -6.12 2.52
C TRP A 57 12.52 -7.25 1.80
N GLU A 58 12.54 -8.43 2.45
CA GLU A 58 13.20 -9.64 1.97
C GLU A 58 12.20 -10.64 1.34
N ASP A 59 12.66 -11.45 0.39
CA ASP A 59 11.82 -12.46 -0.27
C ASP A 59 11.32 -13.58 0.65
N SER A 60 11.96 -13.73 1.82
CA SER A 60 11.56 -14.68 2.86
C SER A 60 10.26 -14.31 3.58
N HIS A 61 9.72 -13.12 3.32
CA HIS A 61 8.52 -12.60 3.98
C HIS A 61 7.56 -11.99 2.98
N ALA A 62 6.26 -12.18 3.24
CA ALA A 62 5.25 -11.28 2.71
C ALA A 62 5.12 -10.06 3.62
N ILE A 63 4.63 -8.96 3.09
CA ILE A 63 4.36 -7.72 3.81
C ILE A 63 2.86 -7.48 3.87
N GLU A 64 2.34 -7.12 5.05
CA GLU A 64 0.95 -6.70 5.21
C GLU A 64 0.88 -5.34 5.88
N VAL A 65 0.00 -4.49 5.34
CA VAL A 65 -0.35 -3.19 5.91
C VAL A 65 -1.86 -3.15 6.09
N THR A 66 -2.31 -2.82 7.31
CA THR A 66 -3.73 -2.65 7.63
C THR A 66 -4.00 -1.19 7.98
N PHE A 67 -5.09 -0.65 7.48
CA PHE A 67 -5.53 0.71 7.74
C PHE A 67 -7.04 0.82 7.81
N ARG A 68 -7.55 1.86 8.46
CA ARG A 68 -8.98 2.15 8.54
C ARG A 68 -9.46 2.90 7.31
N LEU A 69 -10.45 2.34 6.61
CA LEU A 69 -11.07 2.98 5.46
C LEU A 69 -12.25 3.87 5.92
N ALA A 70 -11.94 4.97 6.58
CA ALA A 70 -12.94 5.87 7.14
C ALA A 70 -12.78 7.34 6.72
N SER A 71 -11.63 7.71 6.19
CA SER A 71 -11.25 9.11 5.99
C SER A 71 -11.08 9.55 4.52
N LEU A 72 -11.14 8.61 3.57
CA LEU A 72 -11.07 8.95 2.15
C LEU A 72 -12.38 9.65 1.73
N ALA A 73 -12.30 10.89 1.26
CA ALA A 73 -13.46 11.72 1.00
C ALA A 73 -13.39 12.49 -0.33
N GLU A 74 -12.19 12.75 -0.83
CA GLU A 74 -11.98 13.51 -2.06
C GLU A 74 -11.31 12.64 -3.13
N LEU A 75 -11.43 13.08 -4.38
CA LEU A 75 -10.89 12.37 -5.53
C LEU A 75 -9.40 12.08 -5.35
N TYR A 76 -9.01 10.82 -5.57
CA TYR A 76 -7.67 10.28 -5.44
C TYR A 76 -7.09 10.27 -4.01
N ASP A 77 -7.88 10.53 -2.96
CA ASP A 77 -7.46 10.16 -1.60
C ASP A 77 -7.11 8.67 -1.58
N GLN A 78 -5.94 8.30 -1.09
CA GLN A 78 -5.48 6.91 -1.16
C GLN A 78 -4.60 6.51 0.02
N ALA A 79 -4.68 5.24 0.38
CA ALA A 79 -3.84 4.60 1.39
C ALA A 79 -3.65 3.11 1.10
N GLY A 80 -2.52 2.55 1.54
CA GLY A 80 -2.21 1.14 1.33
C GLY A 80 -0.75 0.79 1.60
N VAL A 81 -0.19 -0.10 0.77
CA VAL A 81 1.20 -0.54 0.79
C VAL A 81 1.96 0.00 -0.44
N MET A 82 3.15 0.50 -0.19
CA MET A 82 4.16 0.82 -1.20
C MET A 82 5.20 -0.28 -1.24
N LEU A 83 5.51 -0.80 -2.44
CA LEU A 83 6.67 -1.63 -2.74
C LEU A 83 7.63 -0.77 -3.55
N TRP A 84 8.84 -0.62 -3.05
CA TRP A 84 9.81 0.34 -3.57
C TRP A 84 11.13 -0.31 -3.93
N HIS A 85 11.63 -0.05 -5.12
CA HIS A 85 13.00 -0.35 -5.51
C HIS A 85 13.78 0.92 -5.88
N GLY A 86 13.08 1.94 -6.39
CA GLY A 86 13.66 3.21 -6.77
C GLY A 86 12.60 4.22 -7.19
N ARG A 87 13.04 5.42 -7.54
CA ARG A 87 12.15 6.55 -7.86
C ARG A 87 11.21 6.30 -9.03
N GLU A 88 11.60 5.42 -9.96
CA GLU A 88 10.83 5.06 -11.15
C GLU A 88 10.44 3.57 -11.18
N GLN A 89 10.71 2.83 -10.10
CA GLN A 89 10.39 1.40 -9.97
C GLN A 89 9.70 1.16 -8.63
N TRP A 90 8.37 1.14 -8.65
CA TRP A 90 7.56 0.93 -7.46
C TRP A 90 6.16 0.40 -7.81
N ILE A 91 5.50 -0.15 -6.80
CA ILE A 91 4.10 -0.54 -6.88
C ILE A 91 3.40 0.05 -5.67
N LYS A 92 2.36 0.87 -5.89
CA LYS A 92 1.42 1.25 -4.84
C LYS A 92 0.14 0.41 -4.99
N ALA A 93 -0.31 -0.18 -3.89
CA ALA A 93 -1.52 -0.99 -3.85
C ALA A 93 -2.31 -0.66 -2.59
N GLY A 94 -3.60 -0.39 -2.74
CA GLY A 94 -4.41 0.04 -1.62
C GLY A 94 -5.86 0.32 -2.00
N VAL A 95 -6.48 1.22 -1.25
CA VAL A 95 -7.78 1.78 -1.60
C VAL A 95 -7.59 3.23 -2.01
N GLU A 96 -8.25 3.60 -3.10
CA GLU A 96 -8.29 4.95 -3.65
C GLU A 96 -9.75 5.36 -3.86
N LEU A 97 -10.07 6.59 -3.51
CA LEU A 97 -11.37 7.15 -3.82
C LEU A 97 -11.39 7.69 -5.25
N ASN A 98 -12.20 7.09 -6.12
CA ASN A 98 -12.38 7.53 -7.49
C ASN A 98 -13.86 7.74 -7.77
N ASP A 99 -14.23 8.93 -8.24
CA ASP A 99 -15.61 9.34 -8.53
C ASP A 99 -16.59 9.10 -7.36
N GLY A 100 -16.13 9.33 -6.13
CA GLY A 100 -16.93 9.17 -4.91
C GLY A 100 -17.10 7.72 -4.43
N VAL A 101 -16.43 6.75 -5.09
CA VAL A 101 -16.49 5.33 -4.74
C VAL A 101 -15.08 4.83 -4.38
N PRO A 102 -14.89 4.13 -3.24
CA PRO A 102 -13.61 3.49 -2.94
C PRO A 102 -13.37 2.32 -3.89
N HIS A 103 -12.14 2.23 -4.39
CA HIS A 103 -11.68 1.19 -5.28
C HIS A 103 -10.42 0.54 -4.72
N LEU A 104 -10.31 -0.77 -4.82
CA LEU A 104 -9.00 -1.42 -4.83
C LEU A 104 -8.24 -0.91 -6.03
N ALA A 105 -7.13 -0.24 -5.76
CA ALA A 105 -6.29 0.41 -6.77
C ALA A 105 -4.88 -0.17 -6.70
N VAL A 106 -4.33 -0.48 -7.87
CA VAL A 106 -2.93 -0.85 -8.01
C VAL A 106 -2.31 -0.05 -9.14
N VAL A 107 -1.20 0.61 -8.84
CA VAL A 107 -0.34 1.24 -9.84
C VAL A 107 1.00 0.53 -9.84
N VAL A 108 1.37 -0.03 -10.99
CA VAL A 108 2.69 -0.61 -11.24
C VAL A 108 3.49 0.39 -12.05
N THR A 109 4.67 0.78 -11.55
CA THR A 109 5.53 1.73 -12.22
C THR A 109 6.90 1.13 -12.51
N ASP A 110 7.30 1.19 -13.78
CA ASP A 110 8.64 0.92 -14.29
C ASP A 110 8.93 1.95 -15.38
N GLY A 111 9.28 3.17 -14.95
CA GLY A 111 9.41 4.36 -15.80
C GLY A 111 8.09 4.97 -16.29
N TYR A 112 7.02 4.21 -16.33
CA TYR A 112 5.65 4.61 -16.64
C TYR A 112 4.68 3.92 -15.71
N SER A 113 3.61 4.61 -15.30
CA SER A 113 2.57 4.07 -14.43
C SER A 113 1.50 3.31 -15.22
N ASP A 114 1.14 2.13 -14.72
CA ASP A 114 0.06 1.27 -15.19
C ASP A 114 -0.95 1.08 -14.05
N TRP A 115 -2.19 1.53 -14.23
CA TRP A 115 -3.19 1.66 -13.20
C TRP A 115 -4.41 0.75 -13.42
N SER A 116 -4.86 0.11 -12.35
CA SER A 116 -6.09 -0.69 -12.35
C SER A 116 -6.96 -0.36 -11.14
N LEU A 117 -8.28 -0.41 -11.34
CA LEU A 117 -9.32 -0.13 -10.34
C LEU A 117 -10.34 -1.25 -10.28
N SER A 118 -10.82 -1.54 -9.07
CA SER A 118 -11.95 -2.43 -8.81
C SER A 118 -12.79 -1.87 -7.66
N PRO A 119 -14.08 -1.53 -7.86
CA PRO A 119 -14.89 -0.88 -6.83
C PRO A 119 -15.11 -1.79 -5.62
N VAL A 120 -15.05 -1.20 -4.42
CA VAL A 120 -15.28 -1.85 -3.13
C VAL A 120 -16.11 -0.95 -2.19
N PRO A 121 -17.30 -0.48 -2.61
CA PRO A 121 -18.11 0.44 -1.81
C PRO A 121 -18.53 -0.17 -0.45
N GLU A 122 -18.61 -1.49 -0.37
CA GLU A 122 -18.93 -2.23 0.83
C GLU A 122 -17.86 -2.20 1.93
N TRP A 123 -16.65 -1.75 1.61
CA TRP A 123 -15.51 -1.70 2.54
C TRP A 123 -15.44 -0.41 3.36
N VAL A 124 -16.28 0.59 3.05
CA VAL A 124 -16.33 1.84 3.82
C VAL A 124 -16.55 1.59 5.31
N GLY A 125 -15.74 2.21 6.15
CA GLY A 125 -15.79 2.07 7.62
C GLY A 125 -15.12 0.82 8.17
N GLN A 126 -14.56 -0.04 7.33
CA GLN A 126 -13.86 -1.25 7.75
C GLN A 126 -12.32 -1.05 7.85
N GLU A 127 -11.65 -2.00 8.48
CA GLU A 127 -10.20 -2.14 8.35
C GLU A 127 -9.88 -2.97 7.12
N VAL A 128 -8.98 -2.43 6.29
CA VAL A 128 -8.53 -3.06 5.04
C VAL A 128 -7.07 -3.48 5.20
N THR A 129 -6.80 -4.73 4.88
CA THR A 129 -5.43 -5.27 4.81
C THR A 129 -5.02 -5.47 3.37
N ILE A 130 -3.92 -4.87 2.99
CA ILE A 130 -3.25 -5.12 1.71
C ILE A 130 -2.00 -5.97 1.99
N ARG A 131 -1.88 -7.05 1.24
CA ARG A 131 -0.77 -7.98 1.32
C ARG A 131 -0.01 -8.01 0.00
N ALA A 132 1.30 -8.03 0.08
CA ALA A 132 2.19 -8.28 -1.03
C ALA A 132 3.15 -9.44 -0.71
N SER A 133 3.18 -10.43 -1.58
CA SER A 133 4.09 -11.58 -1.46
C SER A 133 4.85 -11.78 -2.77
N ARG A 134 6.17 -11.88 -2.69
CA ARG A 134 6.97 -12.11 -3.89
C ARG A 134 7.04 -13.58 -4.24
N MET A 135 6.89 -13.88 -5.53
CA MET A 135 7.07 -15.20 -6.10
C MET A 135 7.88 -15.08 -7.40
N LYS A 136 9.13 -15.55 -7.39
CA LYS A 136 10.07 -15.43 -8.51
C LYS A 136 10.29 -13.95 -8.91
N ASP A 137 9.90 -13.56 -10.13
CA ASP A 137 10.02 -12.22 -10.68
C ASP A 137 8.74 -11.38 -10.55
N ALA A 138 7.73 -11.92 -9.85
CA ALA A 138 6.43 -11.28 -9.66
C ALA A 138 6.11 -11.03 -8.19
N VAL A 139 5.19 -10.11 -7.98
CA VAL A 139 4.52 -9.87 -6.70
C VAL A 139 3.05 -10.22 -6.85
N ILE A 140 2.53 -11.02 -5.92
CA ILE A 140 1.11 -11.30 -5.76
C ILE A 140 0.56 -10.27 -4.76
N ILE A 141 -0.38 -9.47 -5.20
CA ILE A 141 -1.08 -8.49 -4.37
C ILE A 141 -2.45 -9.04 -4.03
N ARG A 142 -2.74 -9.06 -2.73
CA ARG A 142 -4.04 -9.49 -2.21
C ARG A 142 -4.59 -8.42 -1.27
N ALA A 143 -5.90 -8.44 -1.10
CA ALA A 143 -6.60 -7.55 -0.18
C ALA A 143 -7.77 -8.27 0.49
N ARG A 144 -8.11 -7.83 1.69
CA ARG A 144 -9.30 -8.26 2.42
C ARG A 144 -9.72 -7.22 3.46
N THR A 145 -10.95 -7.30 3.90
CA THR A 145 -11.38 -6.78 5.20
C THR A 145 -11.25 -7.88 6.27
N GLN A 146 -11.53 -7.53 7.51
CA GLN A 146 -11.38 -8.48 8.63
C GLN A 146 -12.24 -9.74 8.48
N ASP A 147 -13.46 -9.59 7.94
CA ASP A 147 -14.46 -10.64 7.84
C ASP A 147 -14.51 -11.35 6.48
N GLU A 148 -13.58 -11.03 5.57
CA GLU A 148 -13.55 -11.60 4.23
C GLU A 148 -12.35 -12.51 3.99
N SER A 149 -12.51 -13.45 3.05
CA SER A 149 -11.39 -14.21 2.47
C SER A 149 -10.51 -13.30 1.61
N TRP A 150 -9.26 -13.71 1.40
CA TRP A 150 -8.34 -12.99 0.53
C TRP A 150 -8.85 -12.89 -0.91
N ARG A 151 -8.86 -11.68 -1.45
CA ARG A 151 -9.07 -11.41 -2.88
C ARG A 151 -7.72 -11.23 -3.55
N THR A 152 -7.38 -12.03 -4.57
CA THR A 152 -6.23 -11.73 -5.42
C THR A 152 -6.55 -10.52 -6.27
N VAL A 153 -5.77 -9.44 -6.13
CA VAL A 153 -5.99 -8.15 -6.79
C VAL A 153 -5.14 -8.05 -8.05
N ARG A 154 -3.87 -8.42 -7.96
CA ARG A 154 -2.95 -8.34 -9.11
C ARG A 154 -1.77 -9.26 -8.95
N VAL A 155 -1.30 -9.80 -10.07
CA VAL A 155 0.04 -10.37 -10.21
C VAL A 155 0.83 -9.41 -11.09
N ALA A 156 1.84 -8.78 -10.51
CA ALA A 156 2.64 -7.77 -11.20
C ALA A 156 4.10 -8.20 -11.30
N ARG A 157 4.75 -7.86 -12.42
CA ARG A 157 6.19 -8.06 -12.55
C ARG A 157 6.92 -7.11 -11.60
N PHE A 158 7.82 -7.66 -10.77
CA PHE A 158 8.68 -6.92 -9.85
C PHE A 158 10.02 -7.65 -9.70
N PRO A 159 10.91 -7.56 -10.71
CA PRO A 159 12.05 -8.47 -10.89
C PRO A 159 13.29 -8.09 -10.07
N TYR A 160 13.13 -7.38 -8.97
CA TYR A 160 14.23 -6.87 -8.17
C TYR A 160 14.57 -7.84 -7.03
N PRO A 161 15.71 -8.58 -7.09
CA PRO A 161 16.05 -9.55 -6.04
C PRO A 161 16.53 -8.91 -4.76
N THR A 162 17.14 -7.73 -4.81
CA THR A 162 17.73 -7.03 -3.66
C THR A 162 17.35 -5.55 -3.66
N GLY A 163 17.62 -4.86 -2.54
CA GLY A 163 17.39 -3.41 -2.42
C GLY A 163 15.91 -2.99 -2.37
N LYS A 164 15.01 -3.95 -2.14
CA LYS A 164 13.59 -3.67 -2.01
C LYS A 164 13.26 -3.14 -0.62
N GLN A 165 12.31 -2.24 -0.60
CA GLN A 165 11.69 -1.71 0.61
C GLN A 165 10.17 -1.81 0.47
N ALA A 166 9.46 -1.91 1.58
CA ALA A 166 8.01 -1.88 1.57
C ALA A 166 7.47 -1.26 2.86
N GLY A 167 6.24 -0.74 2.79
CA GLY A 167 5.56 -0.23 3.97
C GLY A 167 4.32 0.60 3.65
N PRO A 168 3.67 1.18 4.65
CA PRO A 168 2.47 1.96 4.48
C PRO A 168 2.71 3.22 3.63
N PHE A 169 1.72 3.58 2.83
CA PHE A 169 1.71 4.83 2.08
C PHE A 169 0.34 5.52 2.12
N LEU A 170 0.35 6.82 1.90
CA LEU A 170 -0.85 7.63 1.66
C LEU A 170 -0.53 8.80 0.74
N CYS A 171 -1.56 9.27 0.02
CA CYS A 171 -1.50 10.48 -0.81
C CYS A 171 -2.83 11.23 -0.77
N ALA A 172 -2.76 12.56 -0.89
CA ALA A 172 -3.89 13.47 -0.96
C ALA A 172 -3.73 14.46 -2.13
N PRO A 173 -3.96 14.01 -3.39
CA PRO A 173 -3.70 14.84 -4.56
C PRO A 173 -4.52 16.12 -4.62
N THR A 174 -5.78 16.09 -4.16
CA THR A 174 -6.75 17.17 -4.41
C THR A 174 -7.15 17.96 -3.16
N ARG A 175 -6.77 17.54 -1.96
CA ARG A 175 -7.12 18.24 -0.71
C ARG A 175 -6.02 18.24 0.34
N ALA A 176 -6.17 19.11 1.34
CA ALA A 176 -5.43 19.04 2.60
C ALA A 176 -6.20 18.23 3.67
N GLY A 177 -5.49 17.77 4.70
CA GLY A 177 -6.09 17.19 5.89
C GLY A 177 -6.60 15.77 5.77
N LEU A 178 -6.16 15.00 4.75
CA LEU A 178 -6.36 13.55 4.76
C LEU A 178 -5.58 12.96 5.94
N GLU A 179 -6.28 12.44 6.94
CA GLU A 179 -5.71 11.68 8.04
C GLU A 179 -6.00 10.20 7.85
N VAL A 180 -4.99 9.35 7.83
CA VAL A 180 -5.11 7.89 7.75
C VAL A 180 -4.57 7.25 9.02
N VAL A 181 -5.30 6.26 9.55
CA VAL A 181 -4.90 5.46 10.71
C VAL A 181 -4.44 4.10 10.20
N PHE A 182 -3.14 3.85 10.26
CA PHE A 182 -2.55 2.53 10.04
C PHE A 182 -2.54 1.76 11.36
N THR A 183 -3.13 0.57 11.37
CA THR A 183 -3.27 -0.24 12.58
C THR A 183 -2.29 -1.40 12.64
N ARG A 184 -1.70 -1.79 11.50
CA ARG A 184 -0.78 -2.92 11.44
C ARG A 184 0.22 -2.78 10.30
N TRP A 185 1.47 -3.14 10.56
CA TRP A 185 2.52 -3.32 9.57
C TRP A 185 3.38 -4.52 9.99
N VAL A 186 3.36 -5.59 9.20
CA VAL A 186 3.96 -6.86 9.63
C VAL A 186 4.62 -7.61 8.48
N HIS A 187 5.59 -8.43 8.86
CA HIS A 187 6.05 -9.56 8.05
C HIS A 187 5.23 -10.80 8.38
N THR A 188 4.87 -11.56 7.36
CA THR A 188 4.21 -12.88 7.46
C THR A 188 4.91 -13.88 6.56
N ASP A 189 4.53 -15.16 6.62
CA ASP A 189 5.06 -16.16 5.71
C ASP A 189 4.69 -15.81 4.26
N PRO A 190 5.60 -16.00 3.29
CA PRO A 190 5.31 -15.74 1.89
C PRO A 190 4.27 -16.73 1.33
N ASP A 191 3.58 -16.33 0.26
CA ASP A 191 2.68 -17.22 -0.47
C ASP A 191 3.49 -18.38 -1.08
N THR A 192 2.94 -19.58 -0.99
CA THR A 192 3.54 -20.78 -1.59
C THR A 192 3.00 -21.07 -2.98
N GLU A 193 1.75 -20.67 -3.23
CA GLU A 193 1.03 -20.88 -4.48
C GLU A 193 0.12 -19.69 -4.82
N LEU A 194 -0.07 -19.46 -6.12
CA LEU A 194 -0.91 -18.35 -6.59
C LEU A 194 -2.39 -18.55 -6.25
N HIS A 195 -2.88 -19.79 -6.34
CA HIS A 195 -4.30 -20.10 -6.22
C HIS A 195 -4.70 -20.63 -4.82
N ALA A 196 -3.76 -20.70 -3.90
CA ALA A 196 -4.04 -20.99 -2.50
C ALA A 196 -4.14 -19.67 -1.70
N ASP A 197 -4.92 -19.71 -0.62
CA ASP A 197 -4.89 -18.61 0.36
C ASP A 197 -3.51 -18.52 1.01
N PRO A 198 -3.09 -17.32 1.42
CA PRO A 198 -1.87 -17.14 2.21
C PRO A 198 -1.86 -18.06 3.44
N PRO A 199 -0.67 -18.48 3.91
CA PRO A 199 -0.56 -19.23 5.15
C PRO A 199 -1.29 -18.53 6.30
N ALA A 200 -2.08 -19.33 7.06
CA ALA A 200 -2.78 -18.78 8.23
C ALA A 200 -1.79 -18.28 9.28
N GLU A 201 -2.13 -17.18 9.93
CA GLU A 201 -1.39 -16.72 11.10
C GLU A 201 -1.69 -17.67 12.29
N GLU A 202 -0.64 -18.24 12.90
CA GLU A 202 -0.73 -19.06 14.11
C GLU A 202 -0.76 -18.22 15.37
#